data_eecb2dbcae767f16435ea9c676cdb0bb
#
_entry.id   eecb2dbcae767f16435ea9c676cdb0bb
#
_cell.length_a   1.000
_cell.length_b   1.000
_cell.length_c   1.000
_cell.angle_alpha   90.00
_cell.angle_beta   90.00
_cell.angle_gamma   90.00
#
_symmetry.space_group_name_H-M   'P 1'
#
loop_
_entity.id
_entity.type
_entity.pdbx_description
1 polymer ?
#
loop_
_entity_poly.entity_id
_entity_poly.type
_entity_poly.pdbx_seq_one_letter_code
_entity_poly.pdbx_strand_id
1 'polypeptide(L)'
;MNRLRMPIKAWLLVAWIAGGLLIIGAGSFSTVAEPEIASAASASQNPDDYIGSEACSACHLEAFESFHQTAHAKMSESKFETDMSRGCESCHGPGKEHVLCMSQRKEAMDQGLEPPACDPKIHSFKDASAIEISDTCLQCHANMGEEHGNYRRGEHWRNDVGCVDCHDPHGTPVRDDRVGSQTLIGAATEHKPDWSVKAMLKDTEPRLCLQCHNEIRSQFTMPFRHKVLEGTIDCSDCHNPHGGFELRQTRLTNGTDQVCMKCHTDKQGPFAFEHAPLRIEGCTACHFSHGSANPRMLKRADVFALCVECHSDAHAIGAPESPGAPGTPSFHNLALEKYRNCTTCHVTVHGSMSHPLFFR
;
A
#
# COMPACT_ATOMS: atom_id res chain seq x y z
N MET A 1 -55.03 -41.94 -25.62
CA MET A 1 -55.82 -41.38 -26.74
C MET A 1 -55.91 -39.88 -26.56
N ASN A 2 -55.75 -39.19 -27.65
CA ASN A 2 -55.82 -37.75 -27.91
C ASN A 2 -54.57 -36.91 -27.67
N ARG A 3 -53.87 -36.77 -28.78
CA ARG A 3 -52.90 -35.72 -29.07
C ARG A 3 -53.69 -34.43 -29.42
N LEU A 4 -53.22 -33.28 -28.94
CA LEU A 4 -53.56 -32.01 -29.56
C LEU A 4 -52.27 -31.22 -29.85
N ARG A 5 -52.13 -30.93 -31.15
CA ARG A 5 -51.01 -30.22 -31.81
C ARG A 5 -51.23 -28.71 -31.63
N MET A 6 -50.15 -28.00 -31.32
CA MET A 6 -50.08 -26.55 -31.48
C MET A 6 -49.81 -26.15 -32.93
N PRO A 7 -50.36 -25.08 -33.43
CA PRO A 7 -49.92 -24.48 -34.67
C PRO A 7 -48.94 -23.33 -34.46
N ILE A 8 -47.89 -23.39 -35.26
CA ILE A 8 -46.91 -22.37 -35.50
C ILE A 8 -47.59 -21.19 -36.22
N LYS A 9 -47.50 -19.98 -35.70
CA LYS A 9 -47.78 -18.76 -36.44
C LYS A 9 -46.49 -17.98 -36.69
N ALA A 10 -46.14 -17.98 -37.97
CA ALA A 10 -45.18 -17.11 -38.60
C ALA A 10 -45.59 -15.64 -38.45
N TRP A 11 -44.68 -14.77 -38.09
CA TRP A 11 -44.82 -13.33 -38.23
C TRP A 11 -43.84 -12.81 -39.27
N LEU A 12 -44.48 -12.17 -40.25
CA LEU A 12 -43.90 -11.59 -41.45
C LEU A 12 -42.99 -10.39 -41.14
N LEU A 13 -41.88 -10.34 -41.86
CA LEU A 13 -41.07 -9.16 -42.10
C LEU A 13 -41.91 -8.03 -42.74
N VAL A 14 -41.89 -6.88 -42.16
CA VAL A 14 -42.22 -5.62 -42.84
C VAL A 14 -40.95 -4.77 -42.92
N ALA A 15 -40.40 -4.75 -44.14
CA ALA A 15 -39.34 -3.82 -44.50
C ALA A 15 -39.94 -2.42 -44.70
N TRP A 16 -39.48 -1.43 -43.93
CA TRP A 16 -39.70 -0.04 -44.25
C TRP A 16 -38.39 0.54 -44.77
N ILE A 17 -38.41 0.76 -46.12
CA ILE A 17 -37.43 1.60 -46.81
C ILE A 17 -37.95 3.03 -46.70
N ALA A 18 -37.31 3.84 -45.86
CA ALA A 18 -37.42 5.30 -45.90
C ALA A 18 -36.04 5.88 -45.99
N GLY A 19 -35.74 6.48 -47.12
CA GLY A 19 -34.46 7.16 -47.37
C GLY A 19 -34.28 8.32 -46.42
N GLY A 20 -33.21 8.27 -45.66
CA GLY A 20 -32.70 9.34 -44.84
C GLY A 20 -31.28 9.64 -45.26
N LEU A 21 -31.11 10.83 -45.80
CA LEU A 21 -29.84 11.46 -46.22
C LEU A 21 -28.82 11.37 -45.08
N LEU A 22 -27.74 10.59 -45.27
CA LEU A 22 -26.62 10.54 -44.35
C LEU A 22 -25.81 11.83 -44.51
N ILE A 23 -26.04 12.82 -43.64
CA ILE A 23 -25.12 13.93 -43.46
C ILE A 23 -23.98 13.39 -42.60
N ILE A 24 -22.87 13.05 -43.24
CA ILE A 24 -21.59 12.78 -42.57
C ILE A 24 -21.10 14.12 -42.05
N GLY A 25 -21.52 14.48 -40.87
CA GLY A 25 -20.86 15.53 -40.10
C GLY A 25 -19.46 15.05 -39.76
N ALA A 26 -18.45 15.65 -40.39
CA ALA A 26 -17.07 15.53 -39.94
C ALA A 26 -16.97 16.12 -38.53
N GLY A 27 -17.29 15.33 -37.52
CA GLY A 27 -16.96 15.61 -36.14
C GLY A 27 -15.47 15.62 -36.04
N SER A 28 -14.88 16.80 -35.88
CA SER A 28 -13.49 16.93 -35.47
C SER A 28 -13.37 16.19 -34.12
N PHE A 29 -12.84 14.99 -34.14
CA PHE A 29 -12.29 14.39 -32.95
C PHE A 29 -11.13 15.27 -32.51
N SER A 30 -11.37 16.16 -31.55
CA SER A 30 -10.31 16.72 -30.77
C SER A 30 -9.62 15.56 -30.09
N THR A 31 -8.50 15.13 -30.64
CA THR A 31 -7.55 14.33 -29.92
C THR A 31 -7.17 15.18 -28.70
N VAL A 32 -7.68 14.76 -27.54
CA VAL A 32 -7.09 15.22 -26.28
C VAL A 32 -5.65 14.77 -26.39
N ALA A 33 -4.75 15.74 -26.61
CA ALA A 33 -3.32 15.49 -26.52
C ALA A 33 -3.13 14.85 -25.14
N GLU A 34 -2.68 13.61 -25.10
CA GLU A 34 -2.06 13.08 -23.89
C GLU A 34 -1.04 14.12 -23.48
N PRO A 35 -1.01 14.54 -22.20
CA PRO A 35 0.04 15.42 -21.74
C PRO A 35 1.35 14.72 -22.13
N GLU A 36 2.11 15.33 -23.02
CA GLU A 36 3.50 14.95 -23.23
C GLU A 36 4.11 15.00 -21.84
N ILE A 37 4.33 13.82 -21.25
CA ILE A 37 5.09 13.69 -20.03
C ILE A 37 6.44 14.29 -20.40
N ALA A 38 6.72 15.48 -19.88
CA ALA A 38 8.00 16.12 -20.08
C ALA A 38 9.03 15.11 -19.57
N SER A 39 9.65 14.41 -20.50
CA SER A 39 10.73 13.47 -20.23
C SER A 39 11.70 14.22 -19.35
N ALA A 40 11.93 13.72 -18.14
CA ALA A 40 12.97 14.20 -17.25
C ALA A 40 14.21 14.52 -18.09
N ALA A 41 14.71 15.74 -17.94
CA ALA A 41 15.69 16.43 -18.74
C ALA A 41 16.44 15.49 -19.70
N SER A 42 16.22 15.64 -20.99
CA SER A 42 16.86 14.81 -22.02
C SER A 42 18.33 14.68 -21.66
N ALA A 43 18.69 13.51 -21.11
CA ALA A 43 20.07 13.26 -20.70
C ALA A 43 20.95 13.55 -21.91
N SER A 44 21.93 14.44 -21.79
CA SER A 44 22.86 14.69 -22.89
C SER A 44 23.44 13.36 -23.35
N GLN A 45 23.39 13.11 -24.64
CA GLN A 45 23.99 11.90 -25.19
C GLN A 45 25.52 12.04 -25.30
N ASN A 46 26.06 13.23 -24.98
CA ASN A 46 27.50 13.46 -24.99
C ASN A 46 28.12 13.04 -23.65
N PRO A 47 28.96 11.98 -23.62
CA PRO A 47 29.65 11.54 -22.41
C PRO A 47 30.47 12.64 -21.72
N ASP A 48 30.99 13.60 -22.51
CA ASP A 48 31.84 14.69 -21.99
C ASP A 48 31.09 15.72 -21.14
N ASP A 49 29.75 15.65 -21.08
CA ASP A 49 28.93 16.51 -20.23
C ASP A 49 28.78 15.98 -18.79
N TYR A 50 29.20 14.74 -18.55
CA TYR A 50 29.23 14.12 -17.25
C TYR A 50 30.61 14.23 -16.63
N ILE A 51 30.70 14.67 -15.40
CA ILE A 51 31.95 14.99 -14.70
C ILE A 51 32.22 14.16 -13.46
N GLY A 52 31.24 13.30 -13.07
CA GLY A 52 31.34 12.40 -11.93
C GLY A 52 31.03 13.06 -10.58
N SER A 53 30.65 12.22 -9.64
CA SER A 53 30.18 12.64 -8.31
C SER A 53 31.24 13.39 -7.50
N GLU A 54 32.53 13.11 -7.72
CA GLU A 54 33.63 13.79 -7.02
C GLU A 54 33.64 15.30 -7.25
N ALA A 55 33.26 15.75 -8.45
CA ALA A 55 33.19 17.18 -8.75
C ALA A 55 32.06 17.89 -7.94
N CYS A 56 31.01 17.15 -7.56
CA CYS A 56 29.89 17.67 -6.78
C CYS A 56 30.29 17.89 -5.31
N SER A 57 31.21 17.07 -4.76
CA SER A 57 31.63 17.09 -3.36
C SER A 57 32.24 18.45 -2.94
N ALA A 58 32.84 19.18 -3.88
CA ALA A 58 33.45 20.49 -3.60
C ALA A 58 32.48 21.53 -3.05
N CYS A 59 31.17 21.39 -3.37
CA CYS A 59 30.12 22.31 -2.92
C CYS A 59 29.02 21.59 -2.13
N HIS A 60 28.80 20.30 -2.37
CA HIS A 60 27.73 19.48 -1.79
C HIS A 60 28.30 18.36 -0.90
N LEU A 61 29.27 18.69 -0.01
CA LEU A 61 29.99 17.71 0.78
C LEU A 61 29.08 16.83 1.65
N GLU A 62 28.13 17.44 2.35
CA GLU A 62 27.23 16.70 3.24
C GLU A 62 26.37 15.67 2.45
N ALA A 63 25.80 16.09 1.33
CA ALA A 63 25.03 15.20 0.46
C ALA A 63 25.91 14.09 -0.16
N PHE A 64 27.14 14.42 -0.50
CA PHE A 64 28.11 13.48 -1.03
C PHE A 64 28.48 12.40 0.02
N GLU A 65 28.84 12.81 1.23
CA GLU A 65 29.21 11.89 2.31
C GLU A 65 28.03 11.00 2.74
N SER A 66 26.82 11.54 2.85
CA SER A 66 25.65 10.74 3.20
C SER A 66 25.24 9.78 2.07
N PHE A 67 25.32 10.21 0.81
CA PHE A 67 25.05 9.36 -0.34
C PHE A 67 25.93 8.11 -0.37
N HIS A 68 27.22 8.25 -0.03
CA HIS A 68 28.16 7.12 0.00
C HIS A 68 27.80 6.01 0.99
N GLN A 69 26.88 6.27 1.91
CA GLN A 69 26.37 5.26 2.85
C GLN A 69 25.17 4.48 2.26
N THR A 70 24.64 4.91 1.13
CA THR A 70 23.42 4.35 0.53
C THR A 70 23.71 3.10 -0.34
N ALA A 71 22.64 2.37 -0.65
CA ALA A 71 22.69 1.30 -1.63
C ALA A 71 23.00 1.83 -3.06
N HIS A 72 22.52 3.04 -3.38
CA HIS A 72 22.77 3.66 -4.68
C HIS A 72 24.27 3.94 -4.90
N ALA A 73 24.98 4.43 -3.89
CA ALA A 73 26.42 4.63 -3.99
C ALA A 73 27.17 3.32 -4.22
N LYS A 74 26.81 2.25 -3.52
CA LYS A 74 27.40 0.92 -3.72
C LYS A 74 27.21 0.39 -5.15
N MET A 75 26.08 0.74 -5.76
CA MET A 75 25.84 0.40 -7.18
C MET A 75 26.67 1.27 -8.12
N SER A 76 26.85 2.57 -7.82
CA SER A 76 27.67 3.48 -8.63
C SER A 76 29.16 3.12 -8.60
N GLU A 77 29.63 2.55 -7.50
CA GLU A 77 31.00 2.08 -7.31
C GLU A 77 31.21 0.65 -7.85
N SER A 78 30.19 0.01 -8.37
CA SER A 78 30.26 -1.34 -8.93
C SER A 78 31.20 -1.40 -10.13
N LYS A 79 31.91 -2.51 -10.27
CA LYS A 79 32.73 -2.78 -11.47
C LYS A 79 31.91 -3.08 -12.73
N PHE A 80 30.60 -3.28 -12.55
CA PHE A 80 29.67 -3.50 -13.64
C PHE A 80 29.03 -2.18 -14.01
N GLU A 81 28.85 -1.90 -15.28
CA GLU A 81 28.07 -0.76 -15.76
C GLU A 81 26.61 -0.98 -15.32
N THR A 82 26.06 -0.05 -14.54
CA THR A 82 24.70 -0.06 -14.04
C THR A 82 24.05 1.27 -14.32
N ASP A 83 22.74 1.35 -14.18
CA ASP A 83 22.00 2.60 -14.31
C ASP A 83 22.47 3.68 -13.31
N MET A 84 23.14 3.26 -12.23
CA MET A 84 23.74 4.14 -11.21
C MET A 84 25.22 4.46 -11.44
N SER A 85 25.85 4.03 -12.54
CA SER A 85 27.29 4.21 -12.79
C SER A 85 27.74 5.68 -12.84
N ARG A 86 26.79 6.61 -13.04
CA ARG A 86 27.05 8.07 -13.04
C ARG A 86 26.85 8.72 -11.66
N GLY A 87 26.57 7.95 -10.62
CA GLY A 87 26.37 8.44 -9.26
C GLY A 87 25.30 9.55 -9.16
N CYS A 88 25.67 10.73 -8.67
CA CYS A 88 24.76 11.88 -8.56
C CYS A 88 24.06 12.21 -9.88
N GLU A 89 24.81 12.14 -10.99
CA GLU A 89 24.33 12.50 -12.32
C GLU A 89 23.35 11.46 -12.92
N SER A 90 23.21 10.28 -12.29
CA SER A 90 22.18 9.31 -12.67
C SER A 90 20.75 9.83 -12.42
N CYS A 91 20.60 10.69 -11.42
CA CYS A 91 19.31 11.30 -11.07
C CYS A 91 19.24 12.78 -11.49
N HIS A 92 20.35 13.50 -11.30
CA HIS A 92 20.39 14.95 -11.53
C HIS A 92 20.77 15.34 -12.98
N GLY A 93 21.21 14.38 -13.80
CA GLY A 93 21.67 14.66 -15.16
C GLY A 93 23.08 15.25 -15.18
N PRO A 94 23.58 15.62 -16.40
CA PRO A 94 24.96 16.03 -16.62
C PRO A 94 25.31 17.33 -15.88
N GLY A 95 26.37 17.30 -15.07
CA GLY A 95 26.74 18.37 -14.14
C GLY A 95 27.69 19.42 -14.67
N LYS A 96 28.31 19.22 -15.84
CA LYS A 96 29.39 20.08 -16.36
C LYS A 96 29.01 21.57 -16.43
N GLU A 97 27.91 21.89 -17.07
CA GLU A 97 27.48 23.28 -17.20
C GLU A 97 27.13 23.91 -15.84
N HIS A 98 26.51 23.14 -14.96
CA HIS A 98 26.22 23.58 -13.60
C HIS A 98 27.49 23.95 -12.84
N VAL A 99 28.48 23.07 -12.82
CA VAL A 99 29.75 23.31 -12.11
C VAL A 99 30.49 24.52 -12.68
N LEU A 100 30.56 24.65 -14.00
CA LEU A 100 31.20 25.80 -14.64
C LEU A 100 30.52 27.12 -14.25
N CYS A 101 29.19 27.15 -14.30
CA CYS A 101 28.42 28.34 -13.96
C CYS A 101 28.55 28.71 -12.48
N MET A 102 28.44 27.73 -11.60
CA MET A 102 28.57 27.98 -10.15
C MET A 102 29.97 28.39 -9.74
N SER A 103 31.01 27.90 -10.43
CA SER A 103 32.40 28.32 -10.20
C SER A 103 32.61 29.79 -10.62
N GLN A 104 32.10 30.19 -11.77
CA GLN A 104 32.16 31.59 -12.22
C GLN A 104 31.40 32.51 -11.28
N ARG A 105 30.24 32.09 -10.81
CA ARG A 105 29.44 32.82 -9.84
C ARG A 105 30.20 33.01 -8.52
N LYS A 106 30.82 31.97 -8.01
CA LYS A 106 31.62 32.02 -6.78
C LYS A 106 32.80 32.99 -6.96
N GLU A 107 33.54 32.91 -8.08
CA GLU A 107 34.67 33.77 -8.36
C GLU A 107 34.25 35.25 -8.42
N ALA A 108 33.12 35.58 -9.06
CA ALA A 108 32.58 36.94 -9.09
C ALA A 108 32.24 37.43 -7.67
N MET A 109 31.61 36.60 -6.85
CA MET A 109 31.27 36.96 -5.46
C MET A 109 32.55 37.20 -4.62
N ASP A 110 33.56 36.34 -4.75
CA ASP A 110 34.86 36.48 -4.05
C ASP A 110 35.58 37.80 -4.46
N GLN A 111 35.36 38.28 -5.67
CA GLN A 111 35.91 39.55 -6.17
C GLN A 111 34.99 40.74 -5.85
N GLY A 112 33.86 40.56 -5.19
CA GLY A 112 32.90 41.63 -4.88
C GLY A 112 32.13 42.12 -6.10
N LEU A 113 32.09 41.35 -7.18
CA LEU A 113 31.37 41.62 -8.41
C LEU A 113 29.96 41.02 -8.34
N GLU A 114 29.06 41.58 -9.16
CA GLU A 114 27.72 40.99 -9.31
C GLU A 114 27.83 39.63 -10.00
N PRO A 115 27.33 38.54 -9.34
CA PRO A 115 27.47 37.21 -9.88
C PRO A 115 26.59 37.02 -11.11
N PRO A 116 27.08 36.33 -12.16
CA PRO A 116 26.31 36.05 -13.35
C PRO A 116 25.04 35.27 -13.02
N ALA A 117 23.96 35.50 -13.76
CA ALA A 117 22.77 34.69 -13.70
C ALA A 117 23.14 33.26 -14.20
N CYS A 118 22.95 32.28 -13.34
CA CYS A 118 23.08 30.88 -13.70
C CYS A 118 21.69 30.27 -13.89
N ASP A 119 21.43 29.77 -15.08
CA ASP A 119 20.35 28.82 -15.29
C ASP A 119 20.97 27.42 -15.13
N PRO A 120 20.86 26.81 -13.94
CA PRO A 120 21.46 25.50 -13.72
C PRO A 120 20.73 24.47 -14.58
N LYS A 121 21.37 24.03 -15.64
CA LYS A 121 20.83 22.95 -16.48
C LYS A 121 20.90 21.57 -15.83
N ILE A 122 21.09 21.54 -14.53
CA ILE A 122 20.98 20.30 -13.74
C ILE A 122 19.55 20.12 -13.27
N HIS A 123 19.07 18.88 -13.27
CA HIS A 123 17.71 18.61 -12.79
C HIS A 123 17.62 18.87 -11.28
N SER A 124 16.87 19.90 -10.91
CA SER A 124 16.57 20.22 -9.51
C SER A 124 15.21 19.68 -9.14
N PHE A 125 15.14 18.91 -8.09
CA PHE A 125 13.87 18.37 -7.56
C PHE A 125 13.17 19.33 -6.60
N LYS A 126 13.74 20.52 -6.36
CA LYS A 126 13.24 21.45 -5.34
C LYS A 126 11.81 21.92 -5.60
N ASP A 127 11.49 22.17 -6.86
CA ASP A 127 10.19 22.68 -7.29
C ASP A 127 9.42 21.65 -8.15
N ALA A 128 9.94 20.43 -8.22
CA ALA A 128 9.30 19.33 -8.96
C ALA A 128 8.13 18.74 -8.18
N SER A 129 7.08 18.34 -8.90
CA SER A 129 5.95 17.64 -8.32
C SER A 129 6.33 16.24 -7.82
N ALA A 130 5.55 15.69 -6.90
CA ALA A 130 5.76 14.31 -6.43
C ALA A 130 5.75 13.29 -7.58
N ILE A 131 4.96 13.54 -8.61
CA ILE A 131 4.87 12.73 -9.83
C ILE A 131 6.18 12.76 -10.61
N GLU A 132 6.72 13.96 -10.90
CA GLU A 132 7.98 14.12 -11.67
C GLU A 132 9.16 13.47 -10.94
N ILE A 133 9.25 13.66 -9.62
CA ILE A 133 10.28 13.02 -8.80
C ILE A 133 10.13 11.51 -8.86
N SER A 134 8.91 11.01 -8.68
CA SER A 134 8.64 9.57 -8.70
C SER A 134 8.90 8.95 -10.07
N ASP A 135 8.62 9.66 -11.15
CA ASP A 135 8.91 9.18 -12.50
C ASP A 135 10.41 9.02 -12.75
N THR A 136 11.24 9.88 -12.17
CA THR A 136 12.69 9.71 -12.20
C THR A 136 13.12 8.42 -11.48
N CYS A 137 12.58 8.15 -10.29
CA CYS A 137 12.87 6.92 -9.57
C CYS A 137 12.38 5.66 -10.32
N LEU A 138 11.20 5.74 -10.91
CA LEU A 138 10.56 4.65 -11.62
C LEU A 138 11.22 4.30 -12.97
N GLN A 139 12.13 5.11 -13.48
CA GLN A 139 12.93 4.73 -14.63
C GLN A 139 13.72 3.42 -14.37
N CYS A 140 14.20 3.25 -13.14
CA CYS A 140 14.89 2.05 -12.71
C CYS A 140 13.96 1.14 -11.86
N HIS A 141 13.23 1.72 -10.92
CA HIS A 141 12.47 0.95 -9.93
C HIS A 141 11.15 0.36 -10.42
N ALA A 142 10.60 0.81 -11.56
CA ALA A 142 9.35 0.24 -12.08
C ALA A 142 9.46 -1.26 -12.42
N ASN A 143 10.65 -1.73 -12.79
CA ASN A 143 10.91 -3.10 -13.23
C ASN A 143 11.56 -3.98 -12.13
N MET A 144 11.79 -3.42 -10.93
CA MET A 144 12.46 -4.12 -9.83
C MET A 144 11.49 -4.96 -8.98
N GLY A 145 10.61 -5.74 -9.60
CA GLY A 145 9.68 -6.64 -8.93
C GLY A 145 8.32 -6.02 -8.63
N GLU A 146 7.47 -6.81 -7.97
CA GLU A 146 6.07 -6.45 -7.72
C GLU A 146 5.89 -5.26 -6.77
N GLU A 147 6.90 -4.95 -5.97
CA GLU A 147 6.75 -3.97 -4.89
C GLU A 147 6.57 -2.53 -5.38
N HIS A 148 7.25 -2.14 -6.47
CA HIS A 148 7.18 -0.78 -6.99
C HIS A 148 6.34 -0.67 -8.28
N GLY A 149 6.14 -1.76 -9.01
CA GLY A 149 5.42 -1.77 -10.29
C GLY A 149 3.96 -1.32 -10.21
N ASN A 150 3.37 -1.37 -9.02
CA ASN A 150 1.99 -0.95 -8.77
C ASN A 150 1.87 0.48 -8.22
N TYR A 151 2.98 1.20 -7.99
CA TYR A 151 2.96 2.51 -7.33
C TYR A 151 2.01 3.51 -7.99
N ARG A 152 2.04 3.62 -9.32
CA ARG A 152 1.15 4.51 -10.08
C ARG A 152 -0.35 4.17 -9.97
N ARG A 153 -0.69 2.99 -9.43
CA ARG A 153 -2.07 2.57 -9.17
C ARG A 153 -2.47 2.75 -7.71
N GLY A 154 -1.48 3.00 -6.84
CA GLY A 154 -1.66 3.14 -5.40
C GLY A 154 -2.36 4.43 -5.01
N GLU A 155 -2.87 4.45 -3.78
CA GLU A 155 -3.54 5.63 -3.23
C GLU A 155 -2.54 6.76 -2.96
N HIS A 156 -1.29 6.47 -2.62
CA HIS A 156 -0.26 7.47 -2.43
C HIS A 156 -0.03 8.27 -3.72
N TRP A 157 0.17 7.59 -4.85
CA TRP A 157 0.29 8.25 -6.15
C TRP A 157 -0.91 9.15 -6.48
N ARG A 158 -2.14 8.66 -6.24
CA ARG A 158 -3.37 9.40 -6.51
C ARG A 158 -3.55 10.64 -5.64
N ASN A 159 -2.89 10.67 -4.50
CA ASN A 159 -2.92 11.77 -3.55
C ASN A 159 -1.62 12.61 -3.57
N ASP A 160 -0.86 12.54 -4.66
CA ASP A 160 0.37 13.33 -4.87
C ASP A 160 1.44 13.12 -3.78
N VAL A 161 1.51 11.89 -3.23
CA VAL A 161 2.58 11.47 -2.32
C VAL A 161 3.65 10.76 -3.13
N GLY A 162 4.86 11.31 -3.16
CA GLY A 162 5.96 10.80 -3.98
C GLY A 162 6.94 9.91 -3.21
N CYS A 163 7.90 9.37 -3.95
CA CYS A 163 8.92 8.50 -3.35
C CYS A 163 9.71 9.22 -2.25
N VAL A 164 10.07 10.49 -2.48
CA VAL A 164 10.86 11.27 -1.53
C VAL A 164 10.08 11.78 -0.33
N ASP A 165 8.78 11.61 -0.28
CA ASP A 165 8.04 11.90 0.96
C ASP A 165 8.38 10.89 2.06
N CYS A 166 8.71 9.68 1.66
CA CYS A 166 9.07 8.58 2.56
C CYS A 166 10.56 8.25 2.57
N HIS A 167 11.23 8.34 1.40
CA HIS A 167 12.62 7.94 1.21
C HIS A 167 13.55 9.14 1.06
N ASP A 168 14.78 9.01 1.57
CA ASP A 168 15.87 9.95 1.30
C ASP A 168 16.94 9.27 0.46
N PRO A 169 17.01 9.56 -0.86
CA PRO A 169 18.00 8.96 -1.73
C PRO A 169 19.44 9.39 -1.42
N HIS A 170 19.63 10.47 -0.68
CA HIS A 170 20.95 10.92 -0.21
C HIS A 170 21.39 10.23 1.10
N GLY A 171 20.46 9.51 1.78
CA GLY A 171 20.82 8.72 2.94
C GLY A 171 20.94 9.50 4.23
N THR A 172 20.04 10.44 4.50
CA THR A 172 20.00 11.13 5.79
C THR A 172 19.89 10.11 6.92
N PRO A 173 20.75 10.18 7.98
CA PRO A 173 20.70 9.25 9.08
C PRO A 173 19.34 9.34 9.78
N VAL A 174 18.64 8.22 9.87
CA VAL A 174 17.42 8.13 10.67
C VAL A 174 17.81 8.24 12.15
N ARG A 175 17.26 9.22 12.86
CA ARG A 175 17.44 9.33 14.30
C ARG A 175 16.69 8.18 14.98
N ASP A 176 17.44 7.23 15.50
CA ASP A 176 16.85 6.18 16.33
C ASP A 176 16.68 6.67 17.78
N ASP A 177 15.67 7.49 18.01
CA ASP A 177 15.32 7.96 19.36
C ASP A 177 14.72 6.84 20.22
N ARG A 178 14.54 5.63 19.68
CA ARG A 178 14.04 4.46 20.42
C ARG A 178 15.05 3.97 21.45
N VAL A 179 16.33 4.28 21.29
CA VAL A 179 17.38 3.95 22.26
C VAL A 179 17.12 4.61 23.62
N GLY A 180 16.44 5.77 23.66
CA GLY A 180 16.07 6.45 24.91
C GLY A 180 14.76 5.98 25.55
N SER A 181 13.87 5.34 24.80
CA SER A 181 12.54 4.93 25.30
C SER A 181 12.50 3.51 25.87
N GLN A 182 13.53 2.70 25.65
CA GLN A 182 13.58 1.30 26.10
C GLN A 182 13.90 1.11 27.58
N THR A 183 14.20 2.17 28.32
CA THR A 183 14.60 2.07 29.72
C THR A 183 13.46 1.87 30.71
N LEU A 184 12.20 1.84 30.28
CA LEU A 184 11.05 1.74 31.19
C LEU A 184 10.29 0.41 31.20
N ILE A 185 10.58 -0.53 30.31
CA ILE A 185 9.97 -1.87 30.35
C ILE A 185 11.03 -2.90 29.99
N GLY A 186 11.53 -3.60 31.01
CA GLY A 186 12.57 -4.63 30.89
C GLY A 186 12.11 -5.89 30.16
N ALA A 187 11.93 -5.80 28.86
CA ALA A 187 11.87 -6.96 27.97
C ALA A 187 12.91 -6.73 26.87
N ALA A 188 13.96 -7.53 26.87
CA ALA A 188 14.85 -7.65 25.73
C ALA A 188 14.05 -8.22 24.57
N THR A 189 13.44 -7.34 23.77
CA THR A 189 12.94 -7.72 22.45
C THR A 189 14.14 -7.94 21.55
N GLU A 190 14.27 -9.12 20.96
CA GLU A 190 15.19 -9.34 19.86
C GLU A 190 14.99 -8.18 18.86
N HIS A 191 16.07 -7.46 18.62
CA HIS A 191 16.03 -6.29 17.74
C HIS A 191 15.69 -6.79 16.33
N LYS A 192 14.46 -6.50 15.87
CA LYS A 192 14.12 -6.62 14.46
C LYS A 192 15.11 -5.73 13.70
N PRO A 193 15.79 -6.21 12.65
CA PRO A 193 16.73 -5.38 11.90
C PRO A 193 16.07 -4.06 11.51
N ASP A 194 16.77 -2.95 11.71
CA ASP A 194 16.27 -1.64 11.29
C ASP A 194 16.30 -1.54 9.76
N TRP A 195 15.20 -1.91 9.14
CA TRP A 195 15.02 -1.88 7.69
C TRP A 195 14.94 -0.45 7.15
N SER A 196 14.68 0.55 8.01
CA SER A 196 14.59 1.94 7.61
C SER A 196 15.90 2.42 6.98
N VAL A 197 17.04 2.04 7.55
CA VAL A 197 18.36 2.38 6.97
C VAL A 197 18.56 1.70 5.61
N LYS A 198 18.16 0.43 5.47
CA LYS A 198 18.29 -0.30 4.18
C LYS A 198 17.37 0.25 3.10
N ALA A 199 16.17 0.62 3.46
CA ALA A 199 15.19 1.19 2.55
C ALA A 199 15.36 2.70 2.33
N MET A 200 16.35 3.33 2.95
CA MET A 200 16.57 4.79 2.91
C MET A 200 15.32 5.59 3.36
N LEU A 201 14.57 5.08 4.33
CA LEU A 201 13.42 5.79 4.89
C LEU A 201 13.88 7.00 5.71
N LYS A 202 13.15 8.11 5.62
CA LYS A 202 13.38 9.34 6.38
C LYS A 202 13.16 9.19 7.88
N ASP A 203 12.35 8.22 8.27
CA ASP A 203 12.07 7.89 9.66
C ASP A 203 11.72 6.41 9.78
N THR A 204 11.70 5.90 10.99
CA THR A 204 11.33 4.52 11.27
C THR A 204 9.82 4.34 11.22
N GLU A 205 9.35 3.18 10.81
CA GLU A 205 7.97 2.80 11.05
C GLU A 205 7.73 2.58 12.57
N PRO A 206 6.60 2.97 13.14
CA PRO A 206 5.42 3.60 12.52
C PRO A 206 5.49 5.13 12.45
N ARG A 207 6.56 5.76 12.96
CA ARG A 207 6.64 7.24 13.05
C ARG A 207 6.48 7.91 11.70
N LEU A 208 7.13 7.37 10.67
CA LEU A 208 7.02 7.88 9.30
C LEU A 208 5.55 7.91 8.85
N CYS A 209 4.86 6.80 8.95
CA CYS A 209 3.48 6.68 8.49
C CYS A 209 2.52 7.57 9.28
N LEU A 210 2.72 7.66 10.60
CA LEU A 210 1.87 8.42 11.50
C LEU A 210 2.05 9.94 11.43
N GLN A 211 2.97 10.45 10.61
CA GLN A 211 3.05 11.88 10.31
C GLN A 211 1.82 12.34 9.51
N CYS A 212 1.30 11.48 8.65
CA CYS A 212 0.12 11.75 7.84
C CYS A 212 -1.12 10.99 8.33
N HIS A 213 -0.97 9.73 8.78
CA HIS A 213 -2.05 8.85 9.23
C HIS A 213 -2.33 8.96 10.73
N ASN A 214 -2.50 10.18 11.23
CA ASN A 214 -2.70 10.45 12.66
C ASN A 214 -3.96 9.81 13.25
N GLU A 215 -5.01 9.69 12.45
CA GLU A 215 -6.30 9.12 12.87
C GLU A 215 -6.16 7.66 13.30
N ILE A 216 -5.23 6.93 12.68
CA ILE A 216 -4.98 5.51 12.99
C ILE A 216 -4.23 5.34 14.32
N ARG A 217 -3.43 6.34 14.70
CA ARG A 217 -2.63 6.28 15.94
C ARG A 217 -3.48 5.95 17.17
N SER A 218 -4.66 6.53 17.27
CA SER A 218 -5.57 6.32 18.41
C SER A 218 -5.99 4.85 18.55
N GLN A 219 -6.11 4.12 17.45
CA GLN A 219 -6.47 2.71 17.46
C GLN A 219 -5.36 1.85 18.07
N PHE A 220 -4.08 2.21 17.81
CA PHE A 220 -2.93 1.53 18.39
C PHE A 220 -2.64 1.88 19.85
N THR A 221 -3.42 2.77 20.46
CA THR A 221 -3.37 3.05 21.92
C THR A 221 -4.46 2.33 22.70
N MET A 222 -5.36 1.62 22.03
CA MET A 222 -6.44 0.87 22.70
C MET A 222 -5.93 -0.31 23.51
N PRO A 223 -6.70 -0.79 24.52
CA PRO A 223 -6.27 -1.88 25.40
C PRO A 223 -5.91 -3.17 24.67
N PHE A 224 -6.67 -3.51 23.64
CA PHE A 224 -6.46 -4.71 22.81
C PHE A 224 -6.05 -4.26 21.42
N ARG A 225 -4.78 -4.43 21.07
CA ARG A 225 -4.19 -3.92 19.83
C ARG A 225 -3.02 -4.77 19.34
N HIS A 226 -2.68 -4.64 18.08
CA HIS A 226 -1.36 -5.03 17.62
C HIS A 226 -0.31 -4.03 18.14
N LYS A 227 0.87 -4.57 18.51
CA LYS A 227 1.93 -3.78 19.16
C LYS A 227 2.82 -3.05 18.15
N VAL A 228 2.17 -2.21 17.35
CA VAL A 228 2.86 -1.41 16.31
C VAL A 228 3.66 -0.28 16.94
N LEU A 229 3.10 0.44 17.94
CA LEU A 229 3.80 1.53 18.60
C LEU A 229 4.99 1.04 19.43
N GLU A 230 4.99 -0.23 19.81
CA GLU A 230 6.08 -0.88 20.52
C GLU A 230 7.14 -1.48 19.56
N GLY A 231 6.96 -1.34 18.24
CA GLY A 231 7.89 -1.82 17.22
C GLY A 231 7.96 -3.34 17.06
N THR A 232 6.92 -4.07 17.48
CA THR A 232 6.84 -5.54 17.29
C THR A 232 6.32 -5.89 15.90
N ILE A 233 5.48 -5.05 15.35
CA ILE A 233 4.84 -5.18 14.02
C ILE A 233 4.93 -3.82 13.34
N ASP A 234 5.29 -3.80 12.07
CA ASP A 234 5.35 -2.59 11.25
C ASP A 234 4.09 -2.43 10.41
N CYS A 235 3.81 -1.21 9.97
CA CYS A 235 2.68 -0.94 9.06
C CYS A 235 2.83 -1.73 7.76
N SER A 236 4.07 -1.83 7.26
CA SER A 236 4.41 -2.55 6.05
C SER A 236 4.32 -4.06 6.16
N ASP A 237 4.20 -4.65 7.36
CA ASP A 237 3.91 -6.08 7.50
C ASP A 237 2.51 -6.43 6.95
N CYS A 238 1.58 -5.46 7.00
CA CYS A 238 0.21 -5.62 6.55
C CYS A 238 -0.14 -4.82 5.30
N HIS A 239 0.42 -3.62 5.14
CA HIS A 239 0.14 -2.72 4.03
C HIS A 239 1.32 -2.66 3.05
N ASN A 240 1.02 -2.46 1.76
CA ASN A 240 2.02 -2.13 0.76
C ASN A 240 1.94 -0.64 0.40
N PRO A 241 2.83 0.21 0.93
CA PRO A 241 2.81 1.65 0.64
C PRO A 241 3.07 1.97 -0.83
N HIS A 242 3.68 1.05 -1.58
CA HIS A 242 3.95 1.21 -2.99
C HIS A 242 2.76 0.85 -3.89
N GLY A 243 1.60 0.53 -3.30
CA GLY A 243 0.39 0.21 -4.04
C GLY A 243 0.12 -1.28 -4.15
N GLY A 244 -1.12 -1.60 -4.41
CA GLY A 244 -1.61 -2.96 -4.54
C GLY A 244 -3.00 -2.97 -5.15
N PHE A 245 -3.53 -4.17 -5.38
CA PHE A 245 -4.88 -4.36 -5.92
C PHE A 245 -5.94 -4.46 -4.82
N GLU A 246 -5.48 -4.72 -3.59
CA GLU A 246 -6.38 -4.90 -2.46
C GLU A 246 -6.83 -3.58 -1.86
N LEU A 247 -8.04 -3.60 -1.29
CA LEU A 247 -8.60 -2.46 -0.58
C LEU A 247 -7.65 -2.00 0.53
N ARG A 248 -7.42 -0.70 0.63
CA ARG A 248 -6.49 -0.08 1.60
C ARG A 248 -5.04 -0.56 1.45
N GLN A 249 -4.69 -1.02 0.27
CA GLN A 249 -3.34 -1.49 -0.08
C GLN A 249 -2.80 -2.54 0.90
N THR A 250 -3.67 -3.44 1.38
CA THR A 250 -3.22 -4.59 2.16
C THR A 250 -2.39 -5.52 1.27
N ARG A 251 -1.36 -6.14 1.86
CA ARG A 251 -0.50 -7.06 1.12
C ARG A 251 -1.27 -8.31 0.72
N LEU A 252 -1.28 -8.59 -0.56
CA LEU A 252 -1.81 -9.84 -1.11
C LEU A 252 -0.88 -11.01 -0.84
N THR A 253 -1.51 -12.10 -0.46
CA THR A 253 -0.88 -13.42 -0.50
C THR A 253 -1.92 -14.49 -0.85
N ASN A 254 -2.63 -14.44 -1.96
CA ASN A 254 -3.65 -15.42 -2.42
C ASN A 254 -4.98 -15.47 -1.65
N GLY A 255 -5.59 -14.32 -1.37
CA GLY A 255 -6.89 -14.20 -0.70
C GLY A 255 -6.88 -13.14 0.39
N THR A 256 -8.04 -12.58 0.68
CA THR A 256 -8.21 -11.33 1.43
C THR A 256 -7.65 -11.32 2.85
N ASP A 257 -7.41 -12.49 3.46
CA ASP A 257 -6.98 -12.61 4.86
C ASP A 257 -5.60 -13.20 5.07
N GLN A 258 -4.88 -13.47 4.01
CA GLN A 258 -3.59 -14.12 4.14
C GLN A 258 -2.55 -13.24 4.82
N VAL A 259 -2.71 -11.93 4.78
CA VAL A 259 -1.89 -11.03 5.58
C VAL A 259 -2.00 -11.34 7.08
N CYS A 260 -3.21 -11.65 7.56
CA CYS A 260 -3.45 -12.03 8.96
C CYS A 260 -2.85 -13.41 9.27
N MET A 261 -3.00 -14.34 8.33
CA MET A 261 -2.61 -15.74 8.49
C MET A 261 -1.10 -15.97 8.47
N LYS A 262 -0.29 -14.98 8.09
CA LYS A 262 1.17 -15.04 8.24
C LYS A 262 1.59 -15.27 9.69
N CYS A 263 0.83 -14.71 10.64
CA CYS A 263 1.08 -14.82 12.07
C CYS A 263 0.03 -15.70 12.77
N HIS A 264 -1.24 -15.62 12.33
CA HIS A 264 -2.36 -16.38 12.90
C HIS A 264 -2.59 -17.70 12.15
N THR A 265 -1.54 -18.52 12.02
CA THR A 265 -1.54 -19.76 11.25
C THR A 265 -2.55 -20.79 11.75
N ASP A 266 -2.89 -20.74 13.05
CA ASP A 266 -3.89 -21.59 13.67
C ASP A 266 -5.34 -21.31 13.22
N LYS A 267 -5.55 -20.20 12.49
CA LYS A 267 -6.84 -19.81 11.92
C LYS A 267 -6.92 -20.04 10.41
N GLN A 268 -5.85 -20.52 9.80
CA GLN A 268 -5.74 -20.65 8.36
C GLN A 268 -6.57 -21.78 7.76
N GLY A 269 -6.75 -22.87 8.51
CA GLY A 269 -7.32 -24.10 7.95
C GLY A 269 -6.29 -24.93 7.17
N PRO A 270 -6.69 -25.78 6.22
CA PRO A 270 -8.08 -26.00 5.79
C PRO A 270 -8.93 -26.67 6.86
N PHE A 271 -10.18 -26.24 6.98
CA PHE A 271 -11.16 -26.85 7.89
C PHE A 271 -12.16 -27.71 7.10
N ALA A 272 -12.61 -28.80 7.71
CA ALA A 272 -13.69 -29.62 7.13
C ALA A 272 -15.03 -28.83 7.09
N PHE A 273 -15.22 -27.99 8.09
CA PHE A 273 -16.38 -27.11 8.21
C PHE A 273 -15.89 -25.69 8.43
N GLU A 274 -16.12 -24.82 7.45
CA GLU A 274 -15.69 -23.44 7.48
C GLU A 274 -16.86 -22.52 7.86
N HIS A 275 -16.57 -21.47 8.62
CA HIS A 275 -17.53 -20.42 8.90
C HIS A 275 -17.59 -19.46 7.72
N ALA A 276 -18.74 -19.37 7.03
CA ALA A 276 -18.88 -18.66 5.77
C ALA A 276 -18.38 -17.20 5.77
N PRO A 277 -18.57 -16.37 6.81
CA PRO A 277 -18.07 -15.01 6.84
C PRO A 277 -16.55 -14.91 6.64
N LEU A 278 -15.77 -15.91 7.08
CA LEU A 278 -14.31 -15.89 6.89
C LEU A 278 -13.90 -15.97 5.42
N ARG A 279 -14.69 -16.61 4.58
CA ARG A 279 -14.42 -16.68 3.13
C ARG A 279 -14.90 -15.46 2.37
N ILE A 280 -15.97 -14.81 2.85
CA ILE A 280 -16.66 -13.74 2.11
C ILE A 280 -16.18 -12.37 2.58
N GLU A 281 -16.14 -12.15 3.89
CA GLU A 281 -15.85 -10.84 4.50
C GLU A 281 -14.50 -10.81 5.22
N GLY A 282 -13.94 -11.98 5.52
CA GLY A 282 -12.66 -12.14 6.18
C GLY A 282 -12.65 -11.90 7.68
N CYS A 283 -11.45 -11.84 8.25
CA CYS A 283 -11.23 -11.64 9.69
C CYS A 283 -11.85 -10.32 10.19
N THR A 284 -11.86 -9.31 9.33
CA THR A 284 -12.40 -7.98 9.65
C THR A 284 -13.92 -7.94 9.71
N ALA A 285 -14.63 -9.03 9.41
CA ALA A 285 -16.05 -9.15 9.74
C ALA A 285 -16.29 -8.99 11.25
N CYS A 286 -15.43 -9.59 12.06
CA CYS A 286 -15.58 -9.65 13.52
C CYS A 286 -14.54 -8.84 14.29
N HIS A 287 -13.35 -8.63 13.73
CA HIS A 287 -12.22 -7.99 14.40
C HIS A 287 -11.87 -6.62 13.81
N PHE A 288 -11.37 -5.71 14.68
CA PHE A 288 -10.63 -4.55 14.26
C PHE A 288 -9.15 -4.91 14.12
N SER A 289 -8.54 -4.58 12.99
CA SER A 289 -7.15 -4.99 12.71
C SER A 289 -6.08 -4.17 13.46
N HIS A 290 -6.39 -2.94 13.82
CA HIS A 290 -5.42 -2.07 14.50
C HIS A 290 -5.53 -2.13 16.01
N GLY A 291 -6.73 -2.05 16.53
CA GLY A 291 -7.01 -2.12 17.96
C GLY A 291 -8.47 -1.86 18.29
N SER A 292 -8.86 -2.26 19.49
CA SER A 292 -10.23 -2.14 20.01
C SER A 292 -10.23 -1.98 21.53
N ALA A 293 -11.28 -1.38 22.06
CA ALA A 293 -11.56 -1.41 23.48
C ALA A 293 -11.99 -2.81 23.97
N ASN A 294 -12.38 -3.68 23.04
CA ASN A 294 -12.97 -4.99 23.33
C ASN A 294 -11.91 -6.10 23.31
N PRO A 295 -11.97 -7.09 24.20
CA PRO A 295 -11.09 -8.24 24.20
C PRO A 295 -10.98 -8.90 22.81
N ARG A 296 -9.79 -9.40 22.48
CA ARG A 296 -9.50 -10.03 21.18
C ARG A 296 -9.74 -9.11 19.97
N MET A 297 -9.72 -7.81 20.20
CA MET A 297 -10.00 -6.79 19.18
C MET A 297 -11.36 -6.95 18.47
N LEU A 298 -12.37 -7.46 19.18
CA LEU A 298 -13.71 -7.64 18.62
C LEU A 298 -14.39 -6.30 18.34
N LYS A 299 -15.26 -6.28 17.33
CA LYS A 299 -16.08 -5.11 16.97
C LYS A 299 -17.13 -4.81 18.01
N ARG A 300 -17.59 -5.82 18.75
CA ARG A 300 -18.55 -5.70 19.84
C ARG A 300 -17.95 -6.20 21.15
N ALA A 301 -18.28 -5.53 22.25
CA ALA A 301 -17.88 -5.96 23.58
C ALA A 301 -18.57 -7.27 23.98
N ASP A 302 -19.82 -7.40 23.60
CA ASP A 302 -20.63 -8.59 23.83
C ASP A 302 -20.59 -9.51 22.61
N VAL A 303 -20.12 -10.74 22.81
CA VAL A 303 -20.06 -11.78 21.77
C VAL A 303 -21.45 -12.11 21.24
N PHE A 304 -22.47 -12.10 22.10
CA PHE A 304 -23.85 -12.31 21.66
C PHE A 304 -24.27 -11.26 20.63
N ALA A 305 -24.04 -9.99 20.94
CA ALA A 305 -24.38 -8.89 20.02
C ALA A 305 -23.67 -9.02 18.67
N LEU A 306 -22.43 -9.49 18.67
CA LEU A 306 -21.66 -9.73 17.44
C LEU A 306 -22.27 -10.87 16.60
N CYS A 307 -22.64 -11.98 17.25
CA CYS A 307 -23.19 -13.14 16.54
C CYS A 307 -24.56 -12.87 15.93
N VAL A 308 -25.45 -12.15 16.67
CA VAL A 308 -26.82 -11.89 16.23
C VAL A 308 -26.91 -10.82 15.12
N GLU A 309 -25.83 -10.14 14.79
CA GLU A 309 -25.80 -9.29 13.60
C GLU A 309 -26.11 -10.07 12.32
N CYS A 310 -25.72 -11.36 12.27
CA CYS A 310 -25.97 -12.26 11.15
C CYS A 310 -26.94 -13.39 11.50
N HIS A 311 -26.99 -13.80 12.77
CA HIS A 311 -27.78 -14.93 13.25
C HIS A 311 -29.06 -14.49 13.99
N SER A 312 -29.61 -13.33 13.67
CA SER A 312 -30.81 -12.78 14.32
C SER A 312 -32.04 -13.68 14.19
N ASP A 313 -32.19 -14.31 13.03
CA ASP A 313 -33.38 -15.11 12.70
C ASP A 313 -33.19 -16.60 12.92
N ALA A 314 -31.93 -17.05 13.06
CA ALA A 314 -31.63 -18.49 13.16
C ALA A 314 -32.09 -19.13 14.48
N HIS A 315 -32.43 -18.31 15.49
CA HIS A 315 -32.69 -18.78 16.86
C HIS A 315 -33.84 -18.08 17.55
N ALA A 316 -34.65 -17.32 16.81
CA ALA A 316 -35.86 -16.74 17.36
C ALA A 316 -36.91 -17.84 17.68
N ILE A 317 -37.49 -17.79 18.87
CA ILE A 317 -38.60 -18.69 19.22
C ILE A 317 -39.71 -18.44 18.22
N GLY A 318 -40.07 -19.47 17.43
CA GLY A 318 -41.14 -19.37 16.43
C GLY A 318 -40.67 -18.91 15.04
N ALA A 319 -39.34 -18.77 14.79
CA ALA A 319 -38.87 -18.58 13.43
C ALA A 319 -39.28 -19.78 12.55
N PRO A 320 -39.71 -19.54 11.30
CA PRO A 320 -39.97 -20.62 10.37
C PRO A 320 -38.74 -21.47 10.17
N GLU A 321 -38.93 -22.77 10.03
CA GLU A 321 -37.87 -23.74 9.81
C GLU A 321 -36.90 -23.27 8.70
N SER A 322 -35.61 -23.28 8.97
CA SER A 322 -34.60 -22.99 7.94
C SER A 322 -34.83 -23.90 6.74
N PRO A 323 -34.85 -23.40 5.49
CA PRO A 323 -35.01 -24.22 4.32
C PRO A 323 -33.88 -25.28 4.26
N GLY A 324 -34.21 -26.54 4.48
CA GLY A 324 -33.27 -27.67 4.45
C GLY A 324 -33.15 -28.47 5.75
N ALA A 325 -33.74 -28.02 6.84
CA ALA A 325 -33.78 -28.77 8.10
C ALA A 325 -35.21 -28.82 8.66
N PRO A 326 -36.14 -29.58 8.07
CA PRO A 326 -37.51 -29.68 8.58
C PRO A 326 -37.51 -30.31 9.98
N GLY A 327 -38.09 -29.61 10.94
CA GLY A 327 -38.42 -30.15 12.25
C GLY A 327 -37.38 -30.00 13.35
N THR A 328 -36.34 -29.23 13.16
CA THR A 328 -35.43 -28.89 14.28
C THR A 328 -35.93 -27.62 14.98
N PRO A 329 -36.47 -27.74 16.20
CA PRO A 329 -36.79 -26.56 16.98
C PRO A 329 -35.52 -25.77 17.27
N SER A 330 -35.64 -24.43 17.29
CA SER A 330 -34.55 -23.58 17.77
C SER A 330 -34.23 -24.01 19.22
N PHE A 331 -33.07 -24.61 19.41
CA PHE A 331 -32.61 -25.09 20.73
C PHE A 331 -32.23 -23.92 21.65
N HIS A 332 -32.16 -22.69 21.13
CA HIS A 332 -31.66 -21.54 21.85
C HIS A 332 -32.83 -20.57 22.21
N ASN A 333 -33.20 -20.57 23.49
CA ASN A 333 -33.99 -19.47 24.02
C ASN A 333 -33.05 -18.32 24.37
N LEU A 334 -32.90 -17.35 23.47
CA LEU A 334 -31.98 -16.21 23.63
C LEU A 334 -32.38 -15.28 24.80
N ALA A 335 -33.57 -15.45 25.39
CA ALA A 335 -33.94 -14.77 26.63
C ALA A 335 -33.19 -15.33 27.85
N LEU A 336 -32.69 -16.55 27.75
CA LEU A 336 -31.93 -17.20 28.84
C LEU A 336 -30.45 -16.86 28.74
N GLU A 337 -29.87 -16.39 29.82
CA GLU A 337 -28.48 -15.94 29.91
C GLU A 337 -27.47 -17.00 29.44
N LYS A 338 -27.71 -18.28 29.72
CA LYS A 338 -26.84 -19.39 29.28
C LYS A 338 -26.65 -19.51 27.77
N TYR A 339 -27.57 -18.96 26.95
CA TYR A 339 -27.46 -18.97 25.49
C TYR A 339 -26.92 -17.67 24.91
N ARG A 340 -26.61 -16.67 25.75
CA ARG A 340 -26.05 -15.39 25.31
C ARG A 340 -24.55 -15.43 25.12
N ASN A 341 -23.85 -16.45 25.58
CA ASN A 341 -22.43 -16.66 25.32
C ASN A 341 -22.25 -17.80 24.32
N CYS A 342 -22.42 -17.48 23.02
CA CYS A 342 -22.40 -18.44 21.92
C CYS A 342 -21.11 -19.28 21.88
N THR A 343 -19.96 -18.65 22.16
CA THR A 343 -18.65 -19.29 22.10
C THR A 343 -18.34 -20.25 23.25
N THR A 344 -19.25 -20.38 24.23
CA THR A 344 -19.14 -21.43 25.26
C THR A 344 -19.36 -22.82 24.67
N CYS A 345 -20.23 -22.93 23.67
CA CYS A 345 -20.53 -24.18 22.96
C CYS A 345 -19.93 -24.20 21.56
N HIS A 346 -20.05 -23.11 20.81
CA HIS A 346 -19.47 -22.94 19.46
C HIS A 346 -18.02 -22.46 19.56
N VAL A 347 -17.13 -23.32 20.05
CA VAL A 347 -15.77 -22.95 20.46
C VAL A 347 -14.82 -22.77 19.27
N THR A 348 -15.12 -23.36 18.11
CA THR A 348 -14.25 -23.35 16.92
C THR A 348 -14.82 -22.48 15.80
N VAL A 349 -15.28 -21.27 16.14
CA VAL A 349 -15.96 -20.35 15.20
C VAL A 349 -15.14 -19.95 13.97
N HIS A 350 -13.83 -20.12 13.98
CA HIS A 350 -12.97 -19.91 12.81
C HIS A 350 -12.96 -21.09 11.84
N GLY A 351 -13.51 -22.23 12.24
CA GLY A 351 -13.59 -23.46 11.48
C GLY A 351 -13.36 -24.67 12.34
N SER A 352 -13.94 -25.80 11.95
CA SER A 352 -13.84 -27.06 12.69
C SER A 352 -13.43 -28.21 11.77
N MET A 353 -12.60 -29.11 12.29
CA MET A 353 -12.27 -30.36 11.61
C MET A 353 -13.29 -31.46 11.89
N SER A 354 -14.10 -31.31 12.92
CA SER A 354 -14.91 -32.41 13.47
C SER A 354 -16.41 -32.17 13.46
N HIS A 355 -16.87 -30.92 13.51
CA HIS A 355 -18.29 -30.63 13.74
C HIS A 355 -18.82 -29.43 12.95
N PRO A 356 -19.94 -29.57 12.19
CA PRO A 356 -20.49 -28.52 11.35
C PRO A 356 -21.08 -27.33 12.15
N LEU A 357 -21.40 -27.51 13.43
CA LEU A 357 -21.84 -26.43 14.32
C LEU A 357 -20.71 -25.87 15.19
N PHE A 358 -19.45 -26.12 14.81
CA PHE A 358 -18.28 -25.58 15.49
C PHE A 358 -18.14 -25.96 16.98
N PHE A 359 -18.69 -27.06 17.37
CA PHE A 359 -18.41 -27.69 18.67
C PHE A 359 -16.99 -28.26 18.65
N ARG A 360 -16.50 -28.71 19.81
CA ARG A 360 -15.21 -29.37 19.88
C ARG A 360 -15.21 -30.69 19.13
#